data_207df901744f515a33d4046636b6e3ac
#
_entry.id   207df901744f515a33d4046636b6e3ac
#
_cell.length_a   1.000
_cell.length_b   1.000
_cell.length_c   1.000
_cell.angle_alpha   90.00
_cell.angle_beta   90.00
_cell.angle_gamma   90.00
#
_symmetry.space_group_name_H-M   'P 1'
#
loop_
_entity.id
_entity.type
_entity.pdbx_description
1 polymer ?
#
loop_
_entity_poly.entity_id
_entity_poly.type
_entity_poly.pdbx_seq_one_letter_code
_entity_poly.pdbx_strand_id
1 'polypeptide(L)'
;RFIIASQPTRGVDIGAIESIHNMILQEKTRGNAILVVSAELSEVMNLSDRIAVMFHGKIMDIIDRKDATEEKLGILMAGGRLNEK
;
A
#
# COMPACT_ATOMS: atom_id res chain seq x y z
N ARG A 1 -1.53 -5.06 18.70
CA ARG A 1 -2.45 -3.96 18.40
C ARG A 1 -2.60 -3.80 16.89
N PHE A 2 -3.79 -3.50 16.47
CA PHE A 2 -4.12 -3.35 15.04
C PHE A 2 -4.48 -1.89 14.75
N ILE A 3 -3.84 -1.32 13.72
CA ILE A 3 -4.02 0.08 13.33
C ILE A 3 -4.47 0.14 11.88
N ILE A 4 -5.47 0.98 11.60
CA ILE A 4 -5.93 1.23 10.24
C ILE A 4 -5.59 2.66 9.87
N ALA A 5 -4.84 2.84 8.78
CA ALA A 5 -4.50 4.15 8.24
C ALA A 5 -5.12 4.28 6.85
N SER A 6 -6.19 5.05 6.76
CA SER A 6 -6.92 5.25 5.50
C SER A 6 -6.52 6.56 4.85
N GLN A 7 -5.94 6.50 3.65
CA GLN A 7 -5.49 7.67 2.88
C GLN A 7 -4.64 8.61 3.75
N PRO A 8 -3.60 8.11 4.44
CA PRO A 8 -2.93 8.87 5.50
C PRO A 8 -2.28 10.17 5.04
N THR A 9 -1.89 10.26 3.78
CA THR A 9 -1.22 11.46 3.26
C THR A 9 -2.05 12.24 2.27
N ARG A 10 -3.33 11.93 2.15
CA ARG A 10 -4.21 12.64 1.23
C ARG A 10 -4.36 14.11 1.65
N GLY A 11 -4.06 15.02 0.74
CA GLY A 11 -4.17 16.45 1.02
C GLY A 11 -3.08 17.00 1.92
N VAL A 12 -2.00 16.26 2.14
CA VAL A 12 -0.91 16.64 3.05
C VAL A 12 0.27 17.19 2.25
N ASP A 13 0.95 18.19 2.80
CA ASP A 13 2.16 18.75 2.19
C ASP A 13 3.26 17.71 2.07
N ILE A 14 4.07 17.84 1.01
CA ILE A 14 5.19 16.90 0.75
C ILE A 14 6.09 16.75 1.98
N GLY A 15 6.40 17.85 2.66
CA GLY A 15 7.27 17.79 3.84
C GLY A 15 6.67 17.02 5.01
N ALA A 16 5.35 16.99 5.13
CA ALA A 16 4.68 16.27 6.20
C ALA A 16 4.43 14.80 5.86
N ILE A 17 4.45 14.42 4.58
CA ILE A 17 4.24 13.04 4.15
C ILE A 17 5.30 12.12 4.75
N GLU A 18 6.55 12.52 4.71
CA GLU A 18 7.65 11.72 5.26
C GLU A 18 7.47 11.50 6.77
N SER A 19 7.04 12.54 7.49
CA SER A 19 6.79 12.42 8.93
C SER A 19 5.68 11.43 9.22
N ILE A 20 4.60 11.48 8.45
CA ILE A 20 3.48 10.55 8.62
C ILE A 20 3.92 9.12 8.33
N HIS A 21 4.67 8.91 7.25
CA HIS A 21 5.18 7.58 6.91
C HIS A 21 6.11 7.04 8.00
N ASN A 22 6.96 7.89 8.56
CA ASN A 22 7.84 7.48 9.66
C ASN A 22 7.06 7.06 10.90
N MET A 23 5.98 7.76 11.21
CA MET A 23 5.12 7.38 12.34
C MET A 23 4.53 5.99 12.12
N ILE A 24 4.06 5.71 10.90
CA ILE A 24 3.49 4.40 10.57
C ILE A 24 4.55 3.30 10.70
N LEU A 25 5.75 3.54 10.17
CA LEU A 25 6.84 2.57 10.25
C LEU A 25 7.30 2.33 11.68
N GLN A 26 7.26 3.36 12.54
CA GLN A 26 7.58 3.19 13.95
C GLN A 26 6.58 2.28 14.65
N GLU A 27 5.29 2.42 14.36
CA GLU A 27 4.26 1.54 14.94
C GLU A 27 4.47 0.10 14.49
N LYS A 28 4.86 -0.09 13.25
CA LYS A 28 5.20 -1.42 12.74
C LYS A 28 6.38 -2.02 13.51
N THR A 29 7.42 -1.22 13.76
CA THR A 29 8.61 -1.65 14.50
C THR A 29 8.26 -2.06 15.92
N ARG A 30 7.22 -1.46 16.49
CA ARG A 30 6.75 -1.82 17.85
C ARG A 30 5.95 -3.13 17.86
N GLY A 31 5.80 -3.79 16.71
CA GLY A 31 5.08 -5.04 16.64
C GLY A 31 3.59 -4.90 16.37
N ASN A 32 3.13 -3.72 16.03
CA ASN A 32 1.72 -3.50 15.69
C ASN A 32 1.45 -3.92 14.25
N ALA A 33 0.26 -4.48 14.01
CA ALA A 33 -0.20 -4.77 12.67
C ALA A 33 -0.89 -3.54 12.10
N ILE A 34 -0.56 -3.16 10.87
CA ILE A 34 -1.08 -1.95 10.25
C ILE A 34 -1.69 -2.26 8.90
N LEU A 35 -2.93 -1.81 8.70
CA LEU A 35 -3.57 -1.84 7.38
C LEU A 35 -3.56 -0.43 6.82
N VAL A 36 -2.86 -0.23 5.71
CA VAL A 36 -2.84 1.05 5.01
C VAL A 36 -3.74 0.96 3.78
N VAL A 37 -4.69 1.88 3.67
CA VAL A 37 -5.55 1.99 2.50
C VAL A 37 -5.16 3.26 1.76
N SER A 38 -4.67 3.14 0.53
CA SER A 38 -4.20 4.28 -0.23
C SER A 38 -4.36 4.06 -1.72
N ALA A 39 -4.63 5.14 -2.45
CA ALA A 39 -4.64 5.13 -3.91
C ALA A 39 -3.28 5.55 -4.48
N GLU A 40 -2.34 5.95 -3.61
CA GLU A 40 -1.02 6.38 -4.04
C GLU A 40 -0.07 5.18 -4.07
N LEU A 41 0.37 4.83 -5.28
CA LEU A 41 1.20 3.65 -5.48
C LEU A 41 2.52 3.73 -4.72
N SER A 42 3.16 4.89 -4.75
CA SER A 42 4.43 5.08 -4.04
C SER A 42 4.27 4.93 -2.53
N GLU A 43 3.15 5.40 -1.97
CA GLU A 43 2.88 5.28 -0.54
C GLU A 43 2.73 3.81 -0.15
N VAL A 44 1.93 3.08 -0.91
CA VAL A 44 1.71 1.65 -0.66
C VAL A 44 3.02 0.88 -0.76
N MET A 45 3.84 1.16 -1.76
CA MET A 45 5.10 0.47 -1.96
C MET A 45 6.12 0.79 -0.86
N ASN A 46 6.09 2.03 -0.34
CA ASN A 46 7.04 2.43 0.70
C ASN A 46 6.70 1.89 2.08
N LEU A 47 5.43 1.63 2.36
CA LEU A 47 4.98 1.28 3.70
C LEU A 47 4.67 -0.20 3.90
N SER A 48 4.39 -0.93 2.83
CA SER A 48 3.76 -2.24 2.94
C SER A 48 4.77 -3.39 2.88
N ASP A 49 4.51 -4.44 3.64
CA ASP A 49 5.20 -5.72 3.50
C ASP A 49 4.48 -6.59 2.48
N ARG A 50 3.15 -6.48 2.44
CA ARG A 50 2.31 -7.19 1.47
C ARG A 50 1.30 -6.19 0.93
N ILE A 51 0.97 -6.34 -0.35
CA ILE A 51 0.08 -5.41 -1.04
C ILE A 51 -1.09 -6.18 -1.63
N ALA A 52 -2.30 -5.80 -1.24
CA ALA A 52 -3.53 -6.33 -1.84
C ALA A 52 -4.07 -5.28 -2.80
N VAL A 53 -4.31 -5.66 -4.04
CA VAL A 53 -4.86 -4.76 -5.04
C VAL A 53 -6.33 -5.07 -5.24
N MET A 54 -7.16 -4.04 -5.16
CA MET A 54 -8.60 -4.19 -5.33
C MET A 54 -9.06 -3.52 -6.63
N PHE A 55 -10.05 -4.14 -7.26
CA PHE A 55 -10.68 -3.61 -8.46
C PHE A 55 -12.16 -4.03 -8.45
N HIS A 56 -13.05 -3.05 -8.52
CA HIS A 56 -14.49 -3.29 -8.54
C HIS A 56 -14.97 -4.18 -7.37
N GLY A 57 -14.45 -3.89 -6.17
CA GLY A 57 -14.87 -4.60 -4.96
C GLY A 57 -14.25 -5.98 -4.78
N LYS A 58 -13.31 -6.36 -5.63
CA LYS A 58 -12.64 -7.66 -5.55
C LYS A 58 -11.16 -7.49 -5.34
N ILE A 59 -10.56 -8.41 -4.57
CA ILE A 59 -9.11 -8.46 -4.45
C ILE A 59 -8.56 -9.18 -5.68
N MET A 60 -7.79 -8.47 -6.48
CA MET A 60 -7.21 -9.03 -7.71
C MET A 60 -6.04 -9.93 -7.42
N ASP A 61 -5.21 -9.55 -6.45
CA ASP A 61 -4.06 -10.33 -6.04
C ASP A 61 -3.48 -9.76 -4.75
N ILE A 62 -2.69 -10.57 -4.07
CA ILE A 62 -1.92 -10.15 -2.90
C ILE A 62 -0.47 -10.50 -3.18
N ILE A 63 0.39 -9.50 -3.18
CA ILE A 63 1.78 -9.63 -3.58
C ILE A 63 2.71 -9.19 -2.46
N ASP A 64 3.77 -9.96 -2.20
CA ASP A 64 4.81 -9.52 -1.27
C ASP A 64 5.53 -8.31 -1.83
N ARG A 65 5.94 -7.40 -0.95
CA ARG A 65 6.59 -6.16 -1.39
C ARG A 65 7.80 -6.42 -2.27
N LYS A 66 8.58 -7.46 -1.97
CA LYS A 66 9.78 -7.79 -2.75
C LYS A 66 9.48 -8.14 -4.20
N ASP A 67 8.26 -8.61 -4.47
CA ASP A 67 7.82 -9.00 -5.82
C ASP A 67 7.01 -7.92 -6.50
N ALA A 68 6.66 -6.85 -5.78
CA ALA A 68 5.80 -5.80 -6.31
C ALA A 68 6.60 -4.79 -7.13
N THR A 69 6.07 -4.46 -8.30
CA THR A 69 6.61 -3.40 -9.14
C THR A 69 5.46 -2.48 -9.55
N GLU A 70 5.80 -1.26 -9.94
CA GLU A 70 4.78 -0.32 -10.42
C GLU A 70 4.01 -0.90 -11.60
N GLU A 71 4.71 -1.60 -12.49
CA GLU A 71 4.08 -2.22 -13.66
C GLU A 71 3.06 -3.28 -13.26
N LYS A 72 3.43 -4.19 -12.36
CA LYS A 72 2.54 -5.25 -11.89
C LYS A 72 1.31 -4.67 -11.19
N LEU A 73 1.54 -3.72 -10.30
CA LEU A 73 0.45 -3.09 -9.56
C LEU A 73 -0.47 -2.31 -10.50
N GLY A 74 0.11 -1.63 -11.49
CA GLY A 74 -0.69 -0.92 -12.49
C GLY A 74 -1.60 -1.84 -13.27
N ILE A 75 -1.11 -3.01 -13.66
CA ILE A 75 -1.92 -4.01 -14.37
C ILE A 75 -3.10 -4.45 -13.50
N LEU A 76 -2.84 -4.79 -12.25
CA LEU A 76 -3.88 -5.24 -11.31
C LEU A 76 -4.89 -4.14 -11.01
N MET A 77 -4.44 -2.91 -10.87
CA MET A 77 -5.32 -1.76 -10.61
C MET A 77 -6.26 -1.48 -11.78
N ALA A 78 -5.86 -1.86 -12.98
CA ALA A 78 -6.68 -1.72 -14.18
C ALA A 78 -7.58 -2.94 -14.44
N GLY A 79 -7.57 -3.92 -13.54
CA GLY A 79 -8.39 -5.12 -13.66
C GLY A 79 -7.74 -6.25 -14.44
N GLY A 80 -6.46 -6.11 -14.79
CA GLY A 80 -5.71 -7.17 -15.48
C GLY A 80 -5.23 -8.24 -14.54
N ARG A 81 -4.63 -9.29 -15.09
CA ARG A 81 -4.07 -10.39 -14.31
C ARG A 81 -2.61 -10.61 -14.68
N LEU A 82 -1.80 -10.89 -13.67
CA LEU A 82 -0.36 -11.05 -13.87
C LEU A 82 0.00 -12.31 -14.64
N ASN A 83 -0.81 -13.36 -14.53
CA ASN A 83 -0.56 -14.65 -15.20
C ASN A 83 -1.24 -14.77 -16.53
N GLU A 84 -1.84 -13.73 -16.99
CA GLU A 84 -2.53 -13.73 -18.28
C GLU A 84 -1.52 -13.64 -19.40
N LYS A 85 -1.69 -14.47 -20.42
CA LYS A 85 -0.79 -14.50 -21.55
C LYS A 85 -1.50 -14.10 -22.83
#